data_ac1fdbfed742e5529dc51e58dd5c888f
#
_entry.id   ac1fdbfed742e5529dc51e58dd5c888f
#
_cell.length_a   1.000
_cell.length_b   1.000
_cell.length_c   1.000
_cell.angle_alpha   90.00
_cell.angle_beta   90.00
_cell.angle_gamma   90.00
#
_symmetry.space_group_name_H-M   'P 1'
#
loop_
_entity.id
_entity.type
_entity.pdbx_description
1 polymer ?
#
loop_
_entity_poly.entity_id
_entity_poly.type
_entity_poly.pdbx_seq_one_letter_code
_entity_poly.pdbx_strand_id
1 'polypeptide(L)'
;HRFEEVADGVWFATGTGSVYTMSNALVLVGSEDTLLVDSHVTAAASMALIDSLSVLTDKPVRYLVNSHYHFDHAHGNQSFPPGVEIIGHEYTRMKLNGEAGNVLEEITFKSFSDPVPGTVRSLERQAADASSGERREQLLQQAKVQRDYMEAIKEIVPTPPNITLDKKMTLFQTLEGGSREIQLRHFGRAHTGGDVLVWLPDEKIVFTGDMMLPGVA
;
A
#
# COMPACT_ATOMS: atom_id res chain seq x y z
N HIS A 1 0.11 9.18 8.07
CA HIS A 1 -0.96 8.17 8.18
C HIS A 1 -1.67 8.26 9.52
N ARG A 2 -2.90 7.77 9.56
CA ARG A 2 -3.64 7.49 10.77
C ARG A 2 -3.60 5.99 11.01
N PHE A 3 -3.32 5.60 12.24
CA PHE A 3 -3.29 4.20 12.67
C PHE A 3 -4.46 3.91 13.60
N GLU A 4 -5.09 2.76 13.39
CA GLU A 4 -6.13 2.20 14.23
C GLU A 4 -5.66 0.82 14.71
N GLU A 5 -5.53 0.63 16.02
CA GLU A 5 -5.18 -0.66 16.59
C GLU A 5 -6.38 -1.60 16.54
N VAL A 6 -6.23 -2.73 15.84
CA VAL A 6 -7.30 -3.72 15.67
C VAL A 6 -7.07 -4.97 16.51
N ALA A 7 -5.85 -5.19 16.96
CA ALA A 7 -5.43 -6.14 18.00
C ALA A 7 -4.06 -5.72 18.51
N ASP A 8 -3.57 -6.34 19.59
CA ASP A 8 -2.28 -6.02 20.20
C ASP A 8 -1.13 -6.08 19.17
N GLY A 9 -0.49 -4.93 18.91
CA GLY A 9 0.54 -4.79 17.88
C GLY A 9 0.09 -4.99 16.44
N VAL A 10 -1.22 -4.98 16.16
CA VAL A 10 -1.81 -5.07 14.82
C VAL A 10 -2.54 -3.78 14.49
N TRP A 11 -2.07 -3.06 13.49
CA TRP A 11 -2.54 -1.71 13.17
C TRP A 11 -3.03 -1.62 11.73
N PHE A 12 -4.19 -1.00 11.53
CA PHE A 12 -4.71 -0.62 10.23
C PHE A 12 -4.30 0.82 9.92
N ALA A 13 -3.61 1.02 8.79
CA ALA A 13 -3.09 2.32 8.39
C ALA A 13 -3.89 2.91 7.23
N THR A 14 -4.38 4.13 7.39
CA THR A 14 -5.11 4.89 6.38
C THR A 14 -4.42 6.20 6.07
N GLY A 15 -4.47 6.64 4.81
CA GLY A 15 -3.95 7.95 4.40
C GLY A 15 -4.73 9.11 5.03
N THR A 16 -4.03 10.19 5.37
CA THR A 16 -4.63 11.42 5.93
C THR A 16 -4.96 12.47 4.89
N GLY A 17 -4.66 12.22 3.61
CA GLY A 17 -4.86 13.17 2.52
C GLY A 17 -3.73 14.19 2.33
N SER A 18 -2.66 14.11 3.12
CA SER A 18 -1.46 14.96 2.94
C SER A 18 -0.59 14.51 1.77
N VAL A 19 -0.63 13.21 1.46
CA VAL A 19 -0.04 12.56 0.28
C VAL A 19 -1.13 11.75 -0.40
N TYR A 20 -1.04 11.61 -1.72
CA TYR A 20 -1.99 10.78 -2.46
C TYR A 20 -1.77 9.31 -2.13
N THR A 21 -2.75 8.70 -1.47
CA THR A 21 -2.84 7.26 -1.20
C THR A 21 -4.18 6.77 -1.74
N MET A 22 -4.23 5.54 -2.23
CA MET A 22 -5.48 4.92 -2.73
C MET A 22 -5.86 3.69 -1.92
N SER A 23 -4.86 2.94 -1.47
CA SER A 23 -5.04 1.74 -0.65
C SER A 23 -4.84 2.03 0.83
N ASN A 24 -5.09 1.02 1.65
CA ASN A 24 -4.73 0.96 3.06
C ASN A 24 -3.57 -0.02 3.25
N ALA A 25 -2.94 0.03 4.42
CA ALA A 25 -1.87 -0.90 4.77
C ALA A 25 -2.16 -1.56 6.11
N LEU A 26 -1.60 -2.75 6.33
CA LEU A 26 -1.54 -3.40 7.63
C LEU A 26 -0.13 -3.29 8.19
N VAL A 27 -0.02 -3.00 9.49
CA VAL A 27 1.25 -2.94 10.20
C VAL A 27 1.22 -3.93 11.35
N LEU A 28 2.17 -4.86 11.37
CA LEU A 28 2.36 -5.82 12.45
C LEU A 28 3.65 -5.46 13.18
N VAL A 29 3.52 -5.02 14.43
CA VAL A 29 4.65 -4.66 15.29
C VAL A 29 5.02 -5.87 16.14
N GLY A 30 6.24 -6.34 15.99
CA GLY A 30 6.84 -7.38 16.82
C GLY A 30 7.81 -6.79 17.85
N SER A 31 8.44 -7.65 18.65
CA SER A 31 9.45 -7.22 19.63
C SER A 31 10.80 -6.89 18.99
N GLU A 32 11.09 -7.40 17.78
CA GLU A 32 12.36 -7.22 17.10
C GLU A 32 12.24 -6.51 15.75
N ASP A 33 11.09 -6.65 15.08
CA ASP A 33 10.86 -6.15 13.74
C ASP A 33 9.40 -5.74 13.49
N THR A 34 9.18 -5.11 12.35
CA THR A 34 7.86 -4.73 11.83
C THR A 34 7.64 -5.42 10.48
N LEU A 35 6.43 -5.92 10.26
CA LEU A 35 5.95 -6.38 8.96
C LEU A 35 4.88 -5.43 8.46
N LEU A 36 5.01 -5.00 7.20
CA LEU A 36 4.01 -4.22 6.49
C LEU A 36 3.30 -5.07 5.44
N VAL A 37 2.03 -4.77 5.20
CA VAL A 37 1.30 -5.29 4.04
C VAL A 37 0.89 -4.11 3.19
N ASP A 38 1.32 -4.14 1.93
CA ASP A 38 1.18 -3.14 0.88
C ASP A 38 1.99 -1.84 1.11
N SER A 39 2.43 -1.25 -0.02
CA SER A 39 3.39 -0.16 -0.05
C SER A 39 2.85 1.13 -0.65
N HIS A 40 1.56 1.20 -0.95
CA HIS A 40 0.91 2.32 -1.62
C HIS A 40 1.34 2.59 -3.07
N VAL A 41 0.85 3.71 -3.59
CA VAL A 41 0.80 4.07 -5.02
C VAL A 41 2.09 4.71 -5.56
N THR A 42 2.95 5.24 -4.70
CA THR A 42 4.22 5.90 -5.07
C THR A 42 5.26 5.78 -3.97
N ALA A 43 6.51 6.07 -4.31
CA ALA A 43 7.59 6.19 -3.33
C ALA A 43 7.26 7.22 -2.24
N ALA A 44 6.69 8.37 -2.61
CA ALA A 44 6.32 9.40 -1.64
C ALA A 44 5.26 8.93 -0.65
N ALA A 45 4.25 8.19 -1.12
CA ALA A 45 3.20 7.63 -0.26
C ALA A 45 3.75 6.55 0.68
N SER A 46 4.63 5.70 0.16
CA SER A 46 5.29 4.66 0.94
C SER A 46 6.23 5.24 2.01
N MET A 47 7.05 6.23 1.64
CA MET A 47 7.91 6.92 2.60
C MET A 47 7.10 7.61 3.70
N ALA A 48 5.97 8.25 3.35
CA ALA A 48 5.07 8.83 4.36
C ALA A 48 4.47 7.78 5.31
N LEU A 49 4.24 6.53 4.85
CA LEU A 49 3.87 5.42 5.72
C LEU A 49 5.04 5.05 6.64
N ILE A 50 6.21 4.81 6.08
CA ILE A 50 7.41 4.40 6.83
C ILE A 50 7.76 5.44 7.91
N ASP A 51 7.80 6.72 7.57
CA ASP A 51 8.08 7.81 8.51
C ASP A 51 7.05 7.86 9.64
N SER A 52 5.78 7.58 9.32
CA SER A 52 4.69 7.57 10.31
C SER A 52 4.80 6.39 11.30
N LEU A 53 5.54 5.31 10.98
CA LEU A 53 5.70 4.17 11.90
C LEU A 53 6.39 4.55 13.21
N SER A 54 7.18 5.62 13.23
CA SER A 54 7.87 6.11 14.43
C SER A 54 6.93 6.45 15.60
N VAL A 55 5.63 6.68 15.34
CA VAL A 55 4.63 6.87 16.39
C VAL A 55 4.18 5.55 17.03
N LEU A 56 4.43 4.41 16.38
CA LEU A 56 4.06 3.08 16.84
C LEU A 56 5.24 2.33 17.45
N THR A 57 6.40 2.42 16.81
CA THR A 57 7.55 1.58 17.13
C THR A 57 8.86 2.18 16.63
N ASP A 58 9.97 1.81 17.27
CA ASP A 58 11.34 2.03 16.82
C ASP A 58 11.93 0.82 16.08
N LYS A 59 11.16 -0.26 15.94
CA LYS A 59 11.62 -1.50 15.30
C LYS A 59 11.71 -1.36 13.79
N PRO A 60 12.77 -1.90 13.15
CA PRO A 60 12.95 -1.80 11.72
C PRO A 60 11.88 -2.61 10.96
N VAL A 61 11.53 -2.13 9.77
CA VAL A 61 10.75 -2.93 8.83
C VAL A 61 11.64 -4.04 8.29
N ARG A 62 11.25 -5.29 8.51
CA ARG A 62 11.94 -6.48 8.02
C ARG A 62 11.24 -7.10 6.82
N TYR A 63 9.91 -7.10 6.83
CA TYR A 63 9.11 -7.70 5.78
C TYR A 63 8.11 -6.70 5.21
N LEU A 64 7.98 -6.71 3.89
CA LEU A 64 6.88 -6.11 3.15
C LEU A 64 6.16 -7.24 2.42
N VAL A 65 4.86 -7.37 2.62
CA VAL A 65 4.01 -8.31 1.89
C VAL A 65 3.19 -7.53 0.86
N ASN A 66 3.23 -7.90 -0.41
CA ASN A 66 2.29 -7.39 -1.38
C ASN A 66 1.05 -8.29 -1.43
N SER A 67 -0.12 -7.73 -1.13
CA SER A 67 -1.39 -8.42 -1.30
C SER A 67 -1.61 -8.78 -2.77
N HIS A 68 -1.23 -7.90 -3.70
CA HIS A 68 -1.22 -8.13 -5.14
C HIS A 68 -0.35 -7.07 -5.86
N TYR A 69 -0.28 -7.10 -7.21
CA TYR A 69 0.65 -6.28 -7.98
C TYR A 69 0.12 -4.90 -8.37
N HIS A 70 -1.15 -4.56 -8.14
CA HIS A 70 -1.70 -3.29 -8.58
C HIS A 70 -0.93 -2.10 -7.99
N PHE A 71 -0.99 -1.02 -8.73
CA PHE A 71 -0.17 0.16 -8.53
C PHE A 71 -0.29 0.78 -7.13
N ASP A 72 -1.49 0.77 -6.56
CA ASP A 72 -1.78 1.33 -5.25
C ASP A 72 -1.40 0.42 -4.07
N HIS A 73 -0.95 -0.81 -4.34
CA HIS A 73 -0.47 -1.79 -3.36
C HIS A 73 1.03 -2.06 -3.46
N ALA A 74 1.64 -1.88 -4.64
CA ALA A 74 3.00 -2.35 -4.88
C ALA A 74 3.97 -1.33 -5.52
N HIS A 75 3.50 -0.17 -6.03
CA HIS A 75 4.41 0.79 -6.66
C HIS A 75 5.31 1.53 -5.66
N GLY A 76 4.98 1.51 -4.38
CA GLY A 76 5.86 2.02 -3.32
C GLY A 76 7.00 1.08 -2.90
N ASN A 77 7.07 -0.14 -3.43
CA ASN A 77 8.10 -1.14 -3.07
C ASN A 77 9.54 -0.59 -3.17
N GLN A 78 9.79 0.26 -4.16
CA GLN A 78 11.11 0.90 -4.38
C GLN A 78 11.62 1.72 -3.21
N SER A 79 10.76 2.12 -2.27
CA SER A 79 11.13 2.94 -1.10
C SER A 79 11.78 2.15 0.02
N PHE A 80 11.68 0.83 -0.03
CA PHE A 80 12.24 -0.01 1.02
C PHE A 80 13.73 -0.26 0.77
N PRO A 81 14.57 -0.05 1.80
CA PRO A 81 16.02 -0.20 1.64
C PRO A 81 16.40 -1.67 1.40
N PRO A 82 17.60 -1.90 0.83
CA PRO A 82 18.18 -3.24 0.77
C PRO A 82 18.20 -3.88 2.15
N GLY A 83 17.74 -5.14 2.24
CA GLY A 83 17.62 -5.88 3.50
C GLY A 83 16.18 -6.04 3.97
N VAL A 84 15.23 -5.27 3.44
CA VAL A 84 13.80 -5.58 3.58
C VAL A 84 13.43 -6.69 2.60
N GLU A 85 12.84 -7.74 3.14
CA GLU A 85 12.34 -8.87 2.34
C GLU A 85 10.95 -8.55 1.81
N ILE A 86 10.81 -8.43 0.49
CA ILE A 86 9.53 -8.20 -0.17
C ILE A 86 8.93 -9.54 -0.57
N ILE A 87 7.78 -9.88 0.00
CA ILE A 87 7.09 -11.15 -0.18
C ILE A 87 5.83 -10.91 -1.03
N GLY A 88 5.60 -11.77 -2.01
CA GLY A 88 4.37 -11.72 -2.81
C GLY A 88 4.14 -13.03 -3.56
N HIS A 89 3.00 -13.13 -4.24
CA HIS A 89 2.75 -14.26 -5.12
C HIS A 89 3.69 -14.24 -6.34
N GLU A 90 4.01 -15.40 -6.91
CA GLU A 90 4.82 -15.50 -8.14
C GLU A 90 4.28 -14.64 -9.28
N TYR A 91 2.97 -14.58 -9.44
CA TYR A 91 2.31 -13.72 -10.44
C TYR A 91 2.55 -12.22 -10.20
N THR A 92 2.53 -11.79 -8.94
CA THR A 92 2.88 -10.41 -8.54
C THR A 92 4.32 -10.08 -8.96
N ARG A 93 5.25 -11.02 -8.75
CA ARG A 93 6.63 -10.87 -9.20
C ARG A 93 6.72 -10.78 -10.73
N MET A 94 6.05 -11.69 -11.47
CA MET A 94 6.04 -11.67 -12.95
C MET A 94 5.49 -10.35 -13.52
N LYS A 95 4.52 -9.75 -12.86
CA LYS A 95 3.98 -8.45 -13.25
C LYS A 95 4.97 -7.32 -13.01
N LEU A 96 5.54 -7.23 -11.81
CA LEU A 96 6.41 -6.12 -11.42
C LEU A 96 7.81 -6.19 -12.06
N ASN A 97 8.28 -7.36 -12.49
CA ASN A 97 9.55 -7.49 -13.22
C ASN A 97 9.40 -7.38 -14.76
N GLY A 98 8.18 -7.20 -15.26
CA GLY A 98 7.90 -7.02 -16.68
C GLY A 98 7.73 -8.30 -17.49
N GLU A 99 7.86 -9.50 -16.92
CA GLU A 99 7.67 -10.77 -17.63
C GLU A 99 6.23 -10.96 -18.14
N ALA A 100 5.26 -10.40 -17.41
CA ALA A 100 3.84 -10.46 -17.77
C ALA A 100 3.28 -9.10 -18.22
N GLY A 101 4.09 -8.30 -18.90
CA GLY A 101 3.74 -6.97 -19.42
C GLY A 101 4.26 -5.83 -18.54
N ASN A 102 4.12 -4.59 -19.03
CA ASN A 102 4.56 -3.40 -18.29
C ASN A 102 3.41 -2.87 -17.43
N VAL A 103 3.54 -2.93 -16.11
CA VAL A 103 2.51 -2.48 -15.16
C VAL A 103 2.21 -0.98 -15.27
N LEU A 104 3.17 -0.16 -15.74
CA LEU A 104 2.96 1.28 -15.95
C LEU A 104 2.14 1.58 -17.22
N GLU A 105 1.99 0.60 -18.11
CA GLU A 105 1.18 0.70 -19.33
C GLU A 105 -0.20 0.03 -19.17
N GLU A 106 -0.47 -0.58 -18.04
CA GLU A 106 -1.75 -1.26 -17.81
C GLU A 106 -2.91 -0.29 -17.74
N ILE A 107 -4.04 -0.74 -18.30
CA ILE A 107 -5.28 0.04 -18.33
C ILE A 107 -5.76 0.40 -16.92
N THR A 108 -5.54 -0.48 -15.96
CA THR A 108 -5.88 -0.24 -14.54
C THR A 108 -5.13 0.98 -14.02
N PHE A 109 -3.80 1.02 -14.15
CA PHE A 109 -3.00 2.18 -13.72
C PHE A 109 -3.38 3.46 -14.50
N LYS A 110 -3.48 3.38 -15.82
CA LYS A 110 -3.82 4.53 -16.67
C LYS A 110 -5.21 5.09 -16.40
N SER A 111 -6.19 4.25 -16.10
CA SER A 111 -7.54 4.72 -15.79
C SER A 111 -7.62 5.59 -14.55
N PHE A 112 -6.65 5.47 -13.62
CA PHE A 112 -6.54 6.31 -12.44
C PHE A 112 -5.57 7.48 -12.62
N SER A 113 -4.49 7.33 -13.39
CA SER A 113 -3.49 8.39 -13.60
C SER A 113 -3.87 9.40 -14.68
N ASP A 114 -4.44 8.97 -15.80
CA ASP A 114 -4.77 9.82 -16.94
C ASP A 114 -5.80 10.94 -16.62
N PRO A 115 -6.82 10.74 -15.76
CA PRO A 115 -7.76 11.79 -15.40
C PRO A 115 -7.19 12.89 -14.49
N VAL A 116 -6.06 12.64 -13.81
CA VAL A 116 -5.52 13.54 -12.77
C VAL A 116 -5.31 14.99 -13.24
N PRO A 117 -4.74 15.26 -14.45
CA PRO A 117 -4.62 16.63 -14.94
C PRO A 117 -5.96 17.37 -15.05
N GLY A 118 -7.02 16.66 -15.41
CA GLY A 118 -8.39 17.18 -15.45
C GLY A 118 -8.93 17.50 -14.06
N THR A 119 -8.67 16.63 -13.11
CA THR A 119 -9.03 16.81 -11.70
C THR A 119 -8.35 18.03 -11.10
N VAL A 120 -7.06 18.23 -11.33
CA VAL A 120 -6.30 19.40 -10.88
C VAL A 120 -6.95 20.68 -11.41
N ARG A 121 -7.17 20.77 -12.73
CA ARG A 121 -7.82 21.95 -13.33
C ARG A 121 -9.22 22.21 -12.77
N SER A 122 -9.97 21.16 -12.47
CA SER A 122 -11.30 21.27 -11.86
C SER A 122 -11.23 21.83 -10.44
N LEU A 123 -10.32 21.32 -9.61
CA LEU A 123 -10.12 21.80 -8.24
C LEU A 123 -9.66 23.26 -8.20
N GLU A 124 -8.77 23.67 -9.10
CA GLU A 124 -8.30 25.05 -9.21
C GLU A 124 -9.42 26.03 -9.63
N ARG A 125 -10.29 25.65 -10.57
CA ARG A 125 -11.48 26.43 -10.91
C ARG A 125 -12.42 26.55 -9.71
N GLN A 126 -12.75 25.43 -9.06
CA GLN A 126 -13.58 25.46 -7.86
C GLN A 126 -12.99 26.34 -6.75
N ALA A 127 -11.66 26.35 -6.60
CA ALA A 127 -10.97 27.20 -5.64
C ALA A 127 -11.10 28.69 -6.02
N ALA A 128 -11.05 29.03 -7.32
CA ALA A 128 -11.24 30.41 -7.78
C ALA A 128 -12.66 30.92 -7.50
N ASP A 129 -13.66 30.04 -7.60
CA ASP A 129 -15.07 30.34 -7.38
C ASP A 129 -15.52 30.17 -5.91
N ALA A 130 -14.62 29.75 -5.01
CA ALA A 130 -14.95 29.49 -3.63
C ALA A 130 -15.35 30.76 -2.87
N SER A 131 -16.46 30.68 -2.13
CA SER A 131 -17.04 31.80 -1.37
C SER A 131 -16.32 32.08 -0.03
N SER A 132 -15.52 31.12 0.49
CA SER A 132 -14.73 31.29 1.71
C SER A 132 -13.26 30.97 1.49
N GLY A 133 -12.38 31.64 2.27
CA GLY A 133 -10.94 31.42 2.25
C GLY A 133 -10.58 29.98 2.64
N GLU A 134 -11.24 29.44 3.66
CA GLU A 134 -11.02 28.05 4.12
C GLU A 134 -11.33 27.04 3.02
N ARG A 135 -12.47 27.19 2.32
CA ARG A 135 -12.83 26.30 1.22
C ARG A 135 -11.83 26.36 0.07
N ARG A 136 -11.38 27.58 -0.23
CA ARG A 136 -10.33 27.82 -1.24
C ARG A 136 -9.05 27.09 -0.88
N GLU A 137 -8.56 27.21 0.35
CA GLU A 137 -7.34 26.55 0.81
C GLU A 137 -7.46 25.03 0.74
N GLN A 138 -8.59 24.46 1.17
CA GLN A 138 -8.86 23.01 1.07
C GLN A 138 -8.76 22.52 -0.38
N LEU A 139 -9.39 23.23 -1.33
CA LEU A 139 -9.37 22.85 -2.74
C LEU A 139 -7.98 23.00 -3.37
N LEU A 140 -7.22 24.05 -3.02
CA LEU A 140 -5.84 24.22 -3.47
C LEU A 140 -4.91 23.15 -2.89
N GLN A 141 -5.12 22.76 -1.63
CA GLN A 141 -4.38 21.66 -1.02
C GLN A 141 -4.67 20.32 -1.73
N GLN A 142 -5.93 20.04 -2.03
CA GLN A 142 -6.29 18.86 -2.82
C GLN A 142 -5.66 18.90 -4.22
N ALA A 143 -5.68 20.04 -4.89
CA ALA A 143 -5.04 20.20 -6.20
C ALA A 143 -3.51 19.99 -6.11
N LYS A 144 -2.88 20.47 -5.02
CA LYS A 144 -1.46 20.25 -4.77
C LYS A 144 -1.14 18.77 -4.63
N VAL A 145 -1.89 18.03 -3.81
CA VAL A 145 -1.71 16.58 -3.61
C VAL A 145 -1.80 15.83 -4.94
N GLN A 146 -2.74 16.20 -5.80
CA GLN A 146 -2.87 15.59 -7.14
C GLN A 146 -1.70 15.95 -8.07
N ARG A 147 -1.18 17.18 -8.01
CA ARG A 147 0.03 17.56 -8.78
C ARG A 147 1.27 16.82 -8.31
N ASP A 148 1.45 16.73 -6.99
CA ASP A 148 2.58 16.00 -6.40
C ASP A 148 2.53 14.52 -6.81
N TYR A 149 1.34 13.92 -6.86
CA TYR A 149 1.15 12.57 -7.37
C TYR A 149 1.57 12.44 -8.85
N MET A 150 1.16 13.41 -9.72
CA MET A 150 1.56 13.40 -11.14
C MET A 150 3.08 13.46 -11.34
N GLU A 151 3.80 14.14 -10.47
CA GLU A 151 5.27 14.13 -10.52
C GLU A 151 5.83 12.81 -10.00
N ALA A 152 5.30 12.32 -8.88
CA ALA A 152 5.78 11.09 -8.24
C ALA A 152 5.61 9.84 -9.12
N ILE A 153 4.55 9.76 -9.93
CA ILE A 153 4.35 8.60 -10.83
C ILE A 153 5.39 8.50 -11.95
N LYS A 154 6.07 9.60 -12.30
CA LYS A 154 7.14 9.59 -13.31
C LYS A 154 8.40 8.90 -12.81
N GLU A 155 8.56 8.78 -11.50
CA GLU A 155 9.73 8.22 -10.83
C GLU A 155 9.49 6.77 -10.38
N ILE A 156 8.36 6.16 -10.75
CA ILE A 156 8.05 4.78 -10.37
C ILE A 156 9.01 3.82 -11.07
N VAL A 157 9.70 3.04 -10.24
CA VAL A 157 10.50 1.90 -10.64
C VAL A 157 9.85 0.63 -10.09
N PRO A 158 9.11 -0.12 -10.91
CA PRO A 158 8.47 -1.35 -10.45
C PRO A 158 9.50 -2.28 -9.79
N THR A 159 9.29 -2.59 -8.52
CA THR A 159 10.23 -3.38 -7.71
C THR A 159 9.53 -4.68 -7.29
N PRO A 160 9.94 -5.82 -7.86
CA PRO A 160 9.27 -7.09 -7.63
C PRO A 160 9.61 -7.68 -6.26
N PRO A 161 8.72 -8.54 -5.70
CA PRO A 161 9.05 -9.38 -4.56
C PRO A 161 10.34 -10.17 -4.79
N ASN A 162 11.21 -10.25 -3.77
CA ASN A 162 12.40 -11.09 -3.77
C ASN A 162 12.16 -12.46 -3.11
N ILE A 163 11.07 -12.61 -2.37
CA ILE A 163 10.57 -13.89 -1.86
C ILE A 163 9.18 -14.14 -2.45
N THR A 164 8.97 -15.30 -3.02
CA THR A 164 7.69 -15.66 -3.64
C THR A 164 7.02 -16.85 -2.97
N LEU A 165 5.69 -16.89 -3.07
CA LEU A 165 4.86 -18.04 -2.72
C LEU A 165 3.95 -18.42 -3.89
N ASP A 166 3.61 -19.71 -4.00
CA ASP A 166 2.59 -20.23 -4.90
C ASP A 166 1.22 -20.31 -4.19
N LYS A 167 1.12 -21.05 -3.10
CA LYS A 167 -0.17 -21.28 -2.40
C LYS A 167 -0.21 -20.76 -0.99
N LYS A 168 0.83 -21.01 -0.23
CA LYS A 168 0.91 -20.56 1.16
C LYS A 168 2.35 -20.39 1.62
N MET A 169 2.50 -19.48 2.57
CA MET A 169 3.70 -19.32 3.36
C MET A 169 3.28 -18.99 4.80
N THR A 170 4.03 -19.44 5.78
CA THR A 170 3.83 -19.07 7.18
C THR A 170 5.09 -18.40 7.69
N LEU A 171 4.92 -17.24 8.30
CA LEU A 171 5.95 -16.52 9.02
C LEU A 171 5.64 -16.56 10.51
N PHE A 172 6.67 -16.49 11.33
CA PHE A 172 6.55 -16.34 12.77
C PHE A 172 7.28 -15.07 13.18
N GLN A 173 6.52 -14.08 13.64
CA GLN A 173 7.06 -12.82 14.15
C GLN A 173 7.28 -12.96 15.66
N THR A 174 8.46 -12.58 16.14
CA THR A 174 8.79 -12.59 17.57
C THR A 174 7.96 -11.55 18.32
N LEU A 175 7.31 -11.98 19.41
CA LEU A 175 6.60 -11.12 20.35
C LEU A 175 7.24 -11.21 21.73
N GLU A 176 6.91 -10.30 22.63
CA GLU A 176 7.29 -10.42 24.04
C GLU A 176 6.54 -11.60 24.66
N GLY A 177 7.31 -12.66 24.97
CA GLY A 177 6.76 -13.89 25.57
C GLY A 177 6.22 -14.94 24.61
N GLY A 178 6.43 -14.77 23.28
CA GLY A 178 5.96 -15.76 22.31
C GLY A 178 6.24 -15.40 20.85
N SER A 179 5.34 -15.82 19.97
CA SER A 179 5.40 -15.47 18.55
C SER A 179 4.00 -15.36 17.97
N ARG A 180 3.84 -14.45 16.99
CA ARG A 180 2.64 -14.35 16.16
C ARG A 180 2.81 -15.20 14.92
N GLU A 181 1.84 -16.08 14.65
CA GLU A 181 1.74 -16.78 13.38
C GLU A 181 1.08 -15.88 12.34
N ILE A 182 1.73 -15.72 11.18
CA ILE A 182 1.24 -14.93 10.05
C ILE A 182 1.16 -15.88 8.85
N GLN A 183 -0.04 -16.15 8.38
CA GLN A 183 -0.27 -17.03 7.24
C GLN A 183 -0.57 -16.20 5.99
N LEU A 184 0.29 -16.31 4.99
CA LEU A 184 0.11 -15.78 3.66
C LEU A 184 -0.55 -16.86 2.80
N ARG A 185 -1.72 -16.57 2.22
CA ARG A 185 -2.51 -17.58 1.50
C ARG A 185 -3.01 -17.07 0.16
N HIS A 186 -2.78 -17.85 -0.88
CA HIS A 186 -3.38 -17.69 -2.20
C HIS A 186 -4.39 -18.82 -2.45
N PHE A 187 -5.61 -18.46 -2.82
CA PHE A 187 -6.71 -19.42 -3.05
C PHE A 187 -7.07 -19.56 -4.55
N GLY A 188 -6.24 -19.06 -5.43
CA GLY A 188 -6.51 -18.98 -6.85
C GLY A 188 -6.85 -17.56 -7.29
N ARG A 189 -7.11 -17.40 -8.57
CA ARG A 189 -7.41 -16.10 -9.18
C ARG A 189 -8.71 -15.51 -8.63
N ALA A 190 -8.64 -14.29 -8.13
CA ALA A 190 -9.77 -13.51 -7.63
C ALA A 190 -9.77 -12.12 -8.28
N HIS A 191 -9.30 -11.09 -7.58
CA HIS A 191 -9.15 -9.73 -8.11
C HIS A 191 -8.04 -9.67 -9.17
N THR A 192 -6.94 -10.37 -8.90
CA THR A 192 -5.82 -10.57 -9.85
C THR A 192 -5.50 -12.06 -10.03
N GLY A 193 -4.36 -12.38 -10.64
CA GLY A 193 -3.83 -13.74 -10.70
C GLY A 193 -2.91 -14.10 -9.53
N GLY A 194 -2.68 -13.18 -8.59
CA GLY A 194 -1.69 -13.35 -7.52
C GLY A 194 -2.10 -12.74 -6.19
N ASP A 195 -3.39 -12.78 -5.87
CA ASP A 195 -3.90 -12.22 -4.62
C ASP A 195 -3.47 -13.04 -3.41
N VAL A 196 -2.92 -12.37 -2.41
CA VAL A 196 -2.46 -12.96 -1.14
C VAL A 196 -3.29 -12.38 0.00
N LEU A 197 -3.98 -13.27 0.71
CA LEU A 197 -4.58 -12.97 2.01
C LEU A 197 -3.53 -13.08 3.10
N VAL A 198 -3.54 -12.13 4.03
CA VAL A 198 -2.76 -12.20 5.26
C VAL A 198 -3.70 -12.58 6.39
N TRP A 199 -3.54 -13.77 6.94
CA TRP A 199 -4.36 -14.32 8.01
C TRP A 199 -3.57 -14.42 9.30
N LEU A 200 -4.11 -13.87 10.38
CA LEU A 200 -3.59 -13.92 11.75
C LEU A 200 -4.51 -14.84 12.55
N PRO A 201 -4.15 -16.13 12.74
CA PRO A 201 -5.05 -17.14 13.33
C PRO A 201 -5.48 -16.81 14.76
N ASP A 202 -4.53 -16.38 15.59
CA ASP A 202 -4.77 -16.13 17.02
C ASP A 202 -5.63 -14.89 17.24
N GLU A 203 -5.37 -13.82 16.48
CA GLU A 203 -6.16 -12.58 16.50
C GLU A 203 -7.49 -12.70 15.76
N LYS A 204 -7.66 -13.72 14.90
CA LYS A 204 -8.82 -13.90 14.00
C LYS A 204 -9.03 -12.74 13.04
N ILE A 205 -7.93 -12.16 12.56
CA ILE A 205 -7.89 -11.04 11.63
C ILE A 205 -7.45 -11.54 10.27
N VAL A 206 -8.11 -11.05 9.22
CA VAL A 206 -7.68 -11.23 7.84
C VAL A 206 -7.58 -9.89 7.13
N PHE A 207 -6.43 -9.66 6.47
CA PHE A 207 -6.28 -8.58 5.51
C PHE A 207 -6.42 -9.17 4.10
N THR A 208 -7.36 -8.63 3.33
CA THR A 208 -7.81 -9.24 2.07
C THR A 208 -7.25 -8.57 0.82
N GLY A 209 -6.52 -7.45 0.97
CA GLY A 209 -6.31 -6.57 -0.17
C GLY A 209 -7.66 -6.27 -0.85
N ASP A 210 -7.66 -6.22 -2.17
CA ASP A 210 -8.84 -5.88 -2.97
C ASP A 210 -9.79 -7.04 -3.26
N MET A 211 -9.56 -8.22 -2.67
CA MET A 211 -10.53 -9.32 -2.80
C MET A 211 -11.86 -9.04 -2.08
N MET A 212 -11.87 -8.11 -1.12
CA MET A 212 -13.10 -7.62 -0.49
C MET A 212 -13.04 -6.10 -0.41
N LEU A 213 -13.85 -5.44 -1.25
CA LEU A 213 -13.98 -3.99 -1.27
C LEU A 213 -15.31 -3.60 -0.60
N PRO A 214 -15.30 -2.77 0.45
CA PRO A 214 -16.52 -2.33 1.10
C PRO A 214 -17.34 -1.44 0.15
N GLY A 215 -18.63 -1.72 0.02
CA GLY A 215 -19.58 -0.89 -0.74
C GLY A 215 -19.65 -1.17 -2.25
N VAL A 216 -19.00 -2.20 -2.75
CA VAL A 216 -19.18 -2.70 -4.13
C VAL A 216 -20.14 -3.89 -4.08
N ALA A 217 -21.43 -3.63 -4.18
CA ALA A 217 -22.49 -4.63 -4.32
C ALA A 217 -23.42 -4.22 -5.46
#